data_45df45f60e3318d44b8aab78b76da5c3
#
_entry.id   45df45f60e3318d44b8aab78b76da5c3
#
_cell.length_a   1.000
_cell.length_b   1.000
_cell.length_c   1.000
_cell.angle_alpha   90.00
_cell.angle_beta   90.00
_cell.angle_gamma   90.00
#
_symmetry.space_group_name_H-M   'P 1'
#
loop_
_entity.id
_entity.type
_entity.pdbx_description
1 polymer ?
#
loop_
_entity_poly.entity_id
_entity_poly.type
_entity_poly.pdbx_seq_one_letter_code
_entity_poly.pdbx_strand_id
1 'polypeptide(L)'
;MDGGIHLYSGQANLVWPFSKSFTFHAGAKTSFVSIDNNADYNRLQGDSWQPDHDLSCDFQYDENINAGYVQLDAKFSSVSLEAGLRLENTRIEGEQSGNAYQRDSSFTNHYTHLFPTLSVQYALRNGNSLSLTYGKRIVRPNYRDLNPFVYIHDEYTYDKGNTL
;
A
#
# COMPACT_ATOMS: atom_id res chain seq x y z
N MET A 1 5.72 -1.57 -23.96
CA MET A 1 5.23 -1.77 -22.58
C MET A 1 3.78 -1.42 -22.55
N ASP A 2 2.94 -2.35 -22.18
CA ASP A 2 1.52 -2.15 -21.94
C ASP A 2 1.23 -2.57 -20.49
N GLY A 3 0.37 -1.84 -19.79
CA GLY A 3 0.10 -2.14 -18.40
C GLY A 3 -1.30 -1.67 -17.99
N GLY A 4 -1.99 -2.52 -17.24
CA GLY A 4 -3.30 -2.26 -16.66
C GLY A 4 -3.23 -2.15 -15.15
N ILE A 5 -3.98 -1.21 -14.56
CA ILE A 5 -4.17 -1.12 -13.12
C ILE A 5 -5.66 -1.13 -12.83
N HIS A 6 -6.08 -2.11 -12.05
CA HIS A 6 -7.44 -2.23 -11.56
C HIS A 6 -7.47 -2.04 -10.05
N LEU A 7 -8.26 -1.09 -9.56
CA LEU A 7 -8.41 -0.80 -8.14
C LEU A 7 -9.89 -0.83 -7.77
N TYR A 8 -10.22 -1.66 -6.79
CA TYR A 8 -11.53 -1.74 -6.19
C TYR A 8 -11.42 -1.48 -4.69
N SER A 9 -12.29 -0.66 -4.13
CA SER A 9 -12.33 -0.45 -2.70
C SER A 9 -13.75 -0.24 -2.20
N GLY A 10 -14.01 -0.73 -0.99
CA GLY A 10 -15.24 -0.53 -0.27
C GLY A 10 -14.95 -0.16 1.18
N GLN A 11 -15.73 0.73 1.76
CA GLN A 11 -15.63 1.08 3.17
C GLN A 11 -17.00 1.35 3.78
N ALA A 12 -17.11 1.05 5.09
CA ALA A 12 -18.26 1.39 5.90
C ALA A 12 -17.76 2.04 7.20
N ASN A 13 -18.43 3.12 7.61
CA ASN A 13 -18.07 3.85 8.82
C ASN A 13 -19.33 4.09 9.66
N LEU A 14 -19.18 3.92 10.97
CA LEU A 14 -20.17 4.22 11.98
C LEU A 14 -19.63 5.35 12.86
N VAL A 15 -20.46 6.35 13.12
CA VAL A 15 -20.20 7.40 14.10
C VAL A 15 -21.36 7.42 15.08
N TRP A 16 -21.07 7.19 16.33
CA TRP A 16 -22.08 7.10 17.38
C TRP A 16 -21.75 8.05 18.54
N PRO A 17 -22.36 9.26 18.57
CA PRO A 17 -22.26 10.16 19.70
C PRO A 17 -23.19 9.67 20.83
N PHE A 18 -22.67 8.83 21.72
CA PHE A 18 -23.46 8.24 22.80
C PHE A 18 -23.60 9.15 24.03
N SER A 19 -22.84 10.26 24.06
CA SER A 19 -23.05 11.33 25.03
C SER A 19 -22.56 12.67 24.51
N LYS A 20 -22.80 13.78 25.27
CA LYS A 20 -22.30 15.11 24.90
C LYS A 20 -20.76 15.21 24.92
N SER A 21 -20.11 14.31 25.63
CA SER A 21 -18.66 14.30 25.83
C SER A 21 -17.96 13.17 25.13
N PHE A 22 -18.69 12.18 24.62
CA PHE A 22 -18.08 10.97 24.03
C PHE A 22 -18.69 10.63 22.67
N THR A 23 -17.84 10.35 21.72
CA THR A 23 -18.22 9.83 20.41
C THR A 23 -17.39 8.59 20.12
N PHE A 24 -18.07 7.52 19.71
CA PHE A 24 -17.46 6.29 19.27
C PHE A 24 -17.48 6.22 17.73
N HIS A 25 -16.36 5.83 17.16
CA HIS A 25 -16.21 5.58 15.75
C HIS A 25 -15.79 4.13 15.53
N ALA A 26 -16.35 3.50 14.53
CA ALA A 26 -15.91 2.19 14.05
C ALA A 26 -16.03 2.14 12.55
N GLY A 27 -15.21 1.34 11.93
CA GLY A 27 -15.30 1.16 10.49
C GLY A 27 -14.49 -0.02 10.01
N ALA A 28 -14.80 -0.40 8.77
CA ALA A 28 -14.09 -1.43 8.03
C ALA A 28 -13.82 -0.92 6.61
N LYS A 29 -12.68 -1.31 6.06
CA LYS A 29 -12.28 -1.03 4.69
C LYS A 29 -11.66 -2.27 4.08
N THR A 30 -12.02 -2.55 2.83
CA THR A 30 -11.33 -3.51 1.97
C THR A 30 -10.85 -2.78 0.72
N SER A 31 -9.70 -3.16 0.22
CA SER A 31 -9.20 -2.72 -1.08
C SER A 31 -8.50 -3.86 -1.78
N PHE A 32 -8.68 -3.93 -3.07
CA PHE A 32 -8.04 -4.86 -3.99
C PHE A 32 -7.40 -4.07 -5.11
N VAL A 33 -6.13 -4.32 -5.37
CA VAL A 33 -5.36 -3.75 -6.47
C VAL A 33 -4.81 -4.91 -7.28
N SER A 34 -5.01 -4.87 -8.61
CA SER A 34 -4.40 -5.77 -9.57
C SER A 34 -3.65 -4.95 -10.60
N ILE A 35 -2.41 -5.29 -10.83
CA ILE A 35 -1.52 -4.63 -11.78
C ILE A 35 -0.97 -5.70 -12.72
N ASP A 36 -1.28 -5.54 -13.99
CA ASP A 36 -0.70 -6.33 -15.08
C ASP A 36 0.30 -5.45 -15.83
N ASN A 37 1.50 -5.92 -15.99
CA ASN A 37 2.56 -5.20 -16.68
C ASN A 37 3.27 -6.13 -17.66
N ASN A 38 3.21 -5.77 -18.94
CA ASN A 38 3.84 -6.50 -20.03
C ASN A 38 4.98 -5.66 -20.63
N ALA A 39 6.15 -6.24 -20.72
CA ALA A 39 7.33 -5.64 -21.33
C ALA A 39 7.73 -6.40 -22.59
N ASP A 40 7.25 -5.93 -23.75
CA ASP A 40 7.63 -6.44 -25.05
C ASP A 40 8.87 -5.70 -25.58
N TYR A 41 9.93 -6.43 -25.78
CA TYR A 41 11.16 -5.93 -26.39
C TYR A 41 11.26 -6.38 -27.84
N ASN A 42 11.76 -5.49 -28.69
CA ASN A 42 12.05 -5.78 -30.07
C ASN A 42 13.53 -5.50 -30.35
N ARG A 43 14.17 -6.37 -31.14
CA ARG A 43 15.56 -6.23 -31.57
C ARG A 43 15.61 -5.95 -33.06
N LEU A 44 16.45 -5.01 -33.46
CA LEU A 44 16.69 -4.75 -34.89
C LEU A 44 17.62 -5.82 -35.43
N GLN A 45 17.12 -6.63 -36.36
CA GLN A 45 17.90 -7.61 -37.12
C GLN A 45 17.92 -7.23 -38.60
N GLY A 46 19.06 -6.75 -39.07
CA GLY A 46 19.17 -6.15 -40.42
C GLY A 46 18.32 -4.87 -40.47
N ASP A 47 17.35 -4.82 -41.39
CA ASP A 47 16.45 -3.68 -41.59
C ASP A 47 15.04 -3.90 -40.99
N SER A 48 14.83 -4.97 -40.22
CA SER A 48 13.50 -5.29 -39.63
C SER A 48 13.56 -5.45 -38.14
N TRP A 49 12.51 -4.95 -37.45
CA TRP A 49 12.29 -5.18 -36.03
C TRP A 49 11.67 -6.55 -35.79
N GLN A 50 12.31 -7.37 -34.97
CA GLN A 50 11.84 -8.69 -34.57
C GLN A 50 11.55 -8.73 -33.08
N PRO A 51 10.47 -9.41 -32.61
CA PRO A 51 10.23 -9.62 -31.18
C PRO A 51 11.43 -10.31 -30.53
N ASP A 52 11.88 -9.74 -29.43
CA ASP A 52 12.93 -10.31 -28.59
C ASP A 52 12.30 -11.05 -27.39
N HIS A 53 11.98 -12.32 -27.61
CA HIS A 53 11.38 -13.17 -26.56
C HIS A 53 12.34 -13.45 -25.39
N ASP A 54 13.63 -13.24 -25.58
CA ASP A 54 14.64 -13.45 -24.53
C ASP A 54 14.64 -12.33 -23.50
N LEU A 55 14.19 -11.13 -23.88
CA LEU A 55 14.07 -9.97 -22.99
C LEU A 55 12.64 -9.66 -22.58
N SER A 56 11.64 -10.11 -23.36
CA SER A 56 10.22 -9.88 -23.07
C SER A 56 9.79 -10.64 -21.81
N CYS A 57 8.98 -10.02 -20.96
CA CYS A 57 8.49 -10.62 -19.74
C CYS A 57 7.16 -9.99 -19.29
N ASP A 58 6.38 -10.77 -18.53
CA ASP A 58 5.11 -10.37 -17.94
C ASP A 58 5.24 -10.38 -16.42
N PHE A 59 4.62 -9.40 -15.76
CA PHE A 59 4.54 -9.33 -14.32
C PHE A 59 3.13 -8.99 -13.88
N GLN A 60 2.55 -9.85 -13.06
CA GLN A 60 1.27 -9.63 -12.41
C GLN A 60 1.49 -9.40 -10.91
N TYR A 61 0.79 -8.41 -10.36
CA TYR A 61 0.83 -8.07 -8.96
C TYR A 61 -0.58 -7.86 -8.43
N ASP A 62 -0.94 -8.62 -7.40
CA ASP A 62 -2.20 -8.54 -6.71
C ASP A 62 -1.99 -8.17 -5.23
N GLU A 63 -2.70 -7.16 -4.76
CA GLU A 63 -2.69 -6.75 -3.36
C GLU A 63 -4.12 -6.68 -2.82
N ASN A 64 -4.35 -7.34 -1.70
CA ASN A 64 -5.59 -7.25 -0.95
C ASN A 64 -5.33 -6.75 0.46
N ILE A 65 -5.99 -5.64 0.84
CA ILE A 65 -5.89 -5.03 2.16
C ILE A 65 -7.26 -4.99 2.81
N ASN A 66 -7.39 -5.64 3.96
CA ASN A 66 -8.57 -5.60 4.79
C ASN A 66 -8.25 -4.94 6.13
N ALA A 67 -9.05 -3.97 6.53
CA ALA A 67 -8.83 -3.23 7.75
C ALA A 67 -10.11 -3.01 8.53
N GLY A 68 -10.01 -3.10 9.85
CA GLY A 68 -11.04 -2.67 10.79
C GLY A 68 -10.46 -1.69 11.78
N TYR A 69 -11.25 -0.73 12.23
CA TYR A 69 -10.82 0.21 13.25
C TYR A 69 -11.94 0.57 14.23
N VAL A 70 -11.51 0.96 15.42
CA VAL A 70 -12.33 1.60 16.43
C VAL A 70 -11.61 2.84 16.96
N GLN A 71 -12.35 3.88 17.32
CA GLN A 71 -11.83 5.11 17.92
C GLN A 71 -12.83 5.64 18.94
N LEU A 72 -12.33 6.17 20.02
CA LEU A 72 -13.09 6.88 21.03
C LEU A 72 -12.57 8.31 21.13
N ASP A 73 -13.49 9.25 20.95
CA ASP A 73 -13.25 10.66 21.19
C ASP A 73 -13.92 11.05 22.50
N ALA A 74 -13.17 11.73 23.36
CA ALA A 74 -13.68 12.27 24.63
C ALA A 74 -13.36 13.76 24.69
N LYS A 75 -14.38 14.58 24.97
CA LYS A 75 -14.24 16.04 25.06
C LYS A 75 -14.76 16.54 26.38
N PHE A 76 -13.87 17.14 27.14
CA PHE A 76 -14.15 17.80 28.39
C PHE A 76 -13.88 19.30 28.26
N SER A 77 -14.19 20.11 29.30
CA SER A 77 -14.07 21.58 29.25
C SER A 77 -12.73 22.07 28.65
N SER A 78 -11.60 21.50 29.07
CA SER A 78 -10.26 21.93 28.65
C SER A 78 -9.43 20.83 28.04
N VAL A 79 -9.93 19.59 28.00
CA VAL A 79 -9.21 18.42 27.50
C VAL A 79 -9.99 17.76 26.37
N SER A 80 -9.33 17.50 25.27
CA SER A 80 -9.82 16.63 24.21
C SER A 80 -8.89 15.42 24.10
N LEU A 81 -9.47 14.24 24.03
CA LEU A 81 -8.76 12.97 23.91
C LEU A 81 -9.33 12.21 22.70
N GLU A 82 -8.45 11.69 21.88
CA GLU A 82 -8.78 10.75 20.79
C GLU A 82 -7.89 9.51 20.95
N ALA A 83 -8.49 8.34 21.09
CA ALA A 83 -7.79 7.08 21.19
C ALA A 83 -8.35 6.11 20.15
N GLY A 84 -7.50 5.59 19.29
CA GLY A 84 -7.88 4.72 18.18
C GLY A 84 -7.01 3.49 18.06
N LEU A 85 -7.59 2.44 17.48
CA LEU A 85 -6.92 1.20 17.17
C LEU A 85 -7.40 0.70 15.81
N ARG A 86 -6.45 0.47 14.89
CA ARG A 86 -6.71 -0.10 13.57
C ARG A 86 -5.94 -1.40 13.42
N LEU A 87 -6.64 -2.46 13.05
CA LEU A 87 -6.08 -3.73 12.62
C LEU A 87 -6.13 -3.79 11.10
N GLU A 88 -5.02 -4.19 10.50
CA GLU A 88 -4.91 -4.29 9.06
C GLU A 88 -4.25 -5.61 8.67
N ASN A 89 -4.91 -6.35 7.78
CA ASN A 89 -4.43 -7.57 7.17
C ASN A 89 -4.14 -7.30 5.70
N THR A 90 -2.92 -7.61 5.26
CA THR A 90 -2.46 -7.41 3.88
C THR A 90 -1.99 -8.74 3.31
N ARG A 91 -2.44 -9.06 2.10
CA ARG A 91 -1.95 -10.15 1.27
C ARG A 91 -1.47 -9.58 -0.05
N ILE A 92 -0.27 -9.94 -0.42
CA ILE A 92 0.39 -9.56 -1.66
C ILE A 92 0.81 -10.81 -2.39
N GLU A 93 0.52 -10.89 -3.68
CA GLU A 93 0.93 -11.95 -4.58
C GLU A 93 1.58 -11.30 -5.80
N GLY A 94 2.71 -11.82 -6.23
CA GLY A 94 3.39 -11.39 -7.44
C GLY A 94 3.82 -12.61 -8.24
N GLU A 95 3.55 -12.58 -9.53
CA GLU A 95 3.96 -13.61 -10.49
C GLU A 95 4.68 -12.95 -11.64
N GLN A 96 5.82 -13.51 -11.99
CA GLN A 96 6.61 -13.11 -13.13
C GLN A 96 6.80 -14.30 -14.06
N SER A 97 6.39 -14.15 -15.30
CA SER A 97 6.79 -15.07 -16.38
C SER A 97 8.22 -14.74 -16.79
N GLY A 98 9.08 -15.75 -16.72
CA GLY A 98 10.49 -15.59 -17.05
C GLY A 98 10.77 -15.56 -18.54
N ASN A 99 12.05 -15.39 -18.85
CA ASN A 99 12.60 -15.42 -20.20
C ASN A 99 13.94 -16.17 -20.21
N ALA A 100 14.71 -16.10 -21.27
CA ALA A 100 16.00 -16.79 -21.36
C ALA A 100 17.03 -16.35 -20.30
N TYR A 101 16.89 -15.12 -19.76
CA TYR A 101 17.79 -14.55 -18.74
C TYR A 101 17.22 -14.56 -17.34
N GLN A 102 15.89 -14.66 -17.21
CA GLN A 102 15.17 -14.66 -15.92
C GLN A 102 14.24 -15.87 -15.83
N ARG A 103 14.30 -16.60 -14.72
CA ARG A 103 13.39 -17.72 -14.47
C ARG A 103 12.02 -17.18 -14.02
N ASP A 104 10.98 -17.98 -14.26
CA ASP A 104 9.68 -17.75 -13.62
C ASP A 104 9.88 -17.60 -12.11
N SER A 105 9.21 -16.62 -11.55
CA SER A 105 9.31 -16.30 -10.13
C SER A 105 7.94 -15.90 -9.60
N SER A 106 7.60 -16.39 -8.43
CA SER A 106 6.41 -15.95 -7.71
C SER A 106 6.74 -15.69 -6.24
N PHE A 107 6.02 -14.77 -5.64
CA PHE A 107 6.10 -14.52 -4.20
C PHE A 107 4.72 -14.27 -3.63
N THR A 108 4.55 -14.63 -2.37
CA THR A 108 3.33 -14.34 -1.60
C THR A 108 3.74 -13.82 -0.23
N ASN A 109 3.25 -12.65 0.13
CA ASN A 109 3.43 -12.06 1.45
C ASN A 109 2.09 -11.88 2.14
N HIS A 110 2.02 -12.28 3.39
CA HIS A 110 0.84 -12.13 4.23
C HIS A 110 1.24 -11.63 5.61
N TYR A 111 0.70 -10.49 6.01
CA TYR A 111 1.00 -9.93 7.32
C TYR A 111 -0.19 -9.17 7.91
N THR A 112 -0.18 -9.08 9.23
CA THR A 112 -1.19 -8.35 9.99
C THR A 112 -0.51 -7.35 10.91
N HIS A 113 -0.96 -6.11 10.85
CA HIS A 113 -0.42 -5.03 11.66
C HIS A 113 -1.48 -4.34 12.50
N LEU A 114 -1.06 -3.92 13.68
CA LEU A 114 -1.85 -3.12 14.60
C LEU A 114 -1.28 -1.69 14.62
N PHE A 115 -2.18 -0.72 14.48
CA PHE A 115 -1.87 0.71 14.42
C PHE A 115 -2.62 1.44 15.53
N PRO A 116 -2.04 1.59 16.72
CA PRO A 116 -2.58 2.43 17.77
C PRO A 116 -2.36 3.91 17.43
N THR A 117 -3.33 4.73 17.80
CA THR A 117 -3.27 6.19 17.75
C THR A 117 -3.76 6.78 19.07
N LEU A 118 -3.12 7.85 19.51
CA LEU A 118 -3.52 8.61 20.68
C LEU A 118 -3.25 10.08 20.41
N SER A 119 -4.22 10.93 20.69
CA SER A 119 -4.07 12.38 20.66
C SER A 119 -4.69 12.97 21.91
N VAL A 120 -3.95 13.83 22.59
CA VAL A 120 -4.40 14.57 23.77
C VAL A 120 -4.16 16.04 23.52
N GLN A 121 -5.20 16.84 23.66
CA GLN A 121 -5.10 18.29 23.55
C GLN A 121 -5.60 18.94 24.84
N TYR A 122 -4.83 19.85 25.41
CA TYR A 122 -5.16 20.63 26.57
C TYR A 122 -5.23 22.12 26.23
N ALA A 123 -6.40 22.73 26.42
CA ALA A 123 -6.60 24.17 26.20
C ALA A 123 -6.21 24.94 27.47
N LEU A 124 -5.26 25.86 27.34
CA LEU A 124 -4.78 26.74 28.38
C LEU A 124 -5.67 27.98 28.46
N ARG A 125 -5.73 28.61 29.66
CA ARG A 125 -6.61 29.79 29.93
C ARG A 125 -6.24 31.03 29.12
N ASN A 126 -5.03 31.12 28.61
CA ASN A 126 -4.50 32.27 27.83
C ASN A 126 -4.73 32.15 26.34
N GLY A 127 -5.59 31.24 25.87
CA GLY A 127 -5.85 31.00 24.47
C GLY A 127 -4.80 30.10 23.75
N ASN A 128 -3.78 29.63 24.46
CA ASN A 128 -2.82 28.65 23.97
C ASN A 128 -3.36 27.23 24.15
N SER A 129 -2.79 26.27 23.44
CA SER A 129 -3.07 24.85 23.61
C SER A 129 -1.78 24.04 23.60
N LEU A 130 -1.77 22.95 24.35
CA LEU A 130 -0.73 21.93 24.35
C LEU A 130 -1.31 20.65 23.73
N SER A 131 -0.60 20.06 22.78
CA SER A 131 -1.02 18.81 22.16
C SER A 131 0.11 17.77 22.19
N LEU A 132 -0.27 16.53 22.46
CA LEU A 132 0.57 15.35 22.39
C LEU A 132 -0.11 14.33 21.48
N THR A 133 0.62 13.85 20.47
CA THR A 133 0.10 12.84 19.54
C THR A 133 1.08 11.69 19.44
N TYR A 134 0.56 10.48 19.49
CA TYR A 134 1.28 9.24 19.24
C TYR A 134 0.56 8.44 18.15
N GLY A 135 1.31 7.86 17.23
CA GLY A 135 0.74 6.97 16.21
C GLY A 135 1.80 6.09 15.58
N LYS A 136 1.46 4.81 15.44
CA LYS A 136 2.27 3.86 14.66
C LYS A 136 1.77 3.88 13.21
N ARG A 137 2.70 3.94 12.25
CA ARG A 137 2.43 3.87 10.81
C ARG A 137 3.37 2.87 10.15
N ILE A 138 2.98 2.35 9.00
CA ILE A 138 3.82 1.54 8.12
C ILE A 138 4.07 2.31 6.82
N VAL A 139 5.29 2.21 6.31
CA VAL A 139 5.64 2.62 4.96
C VAL A 139 5.73 1.34 4.13
N ARG A 140 4.86 1.21 3.13
CA ARG A 140 4.90 0.08 2.20
C ARG A 140 5.83 0.40 1.05
N PRO A 141 6.60 -0.59 0.56
CA PRO A 141 7.31 -0.45 -0.70
C PRO A 141 6.33 -0.10 -1.83
N ASN A 142 6.77 0.70 -2.76
CA ASN A 142 6.00 0.93 -3.99
C ASN A 142 6.04 -0.36 -4.83
N TYR A 143 5.01 -0.63 -5.64
CA TYR A 143 5.02 -1.79 -6.54
C TYR A 143 6.24 -1.79 -7.48
N ARG A 144 6.76 -0.62 -7.88
CA ARG A 144 7.97 -0.50 -8.70
C ARG A 144 9.22 -1.04 -8.00
N ASP A 145 9.27 -0.90 -6.67
CA ASP A 145 10.38 -1.42 -5.85
C ASP A 145 10.32 -2.95 -5.72
N LEU A 146 9.11 -3.52 -5.88
CA LEU A 146 8.85 -4.96 -5.85
C LEU A 146 8.88 -5.60 -7.24
N ASN A 147 8.78 -4.80 -8.31
CA ASN A 147 8.75 -5.30 -9.67
C ASN A 147 10.13 -5.85 -10.08
N PRO A 148 10.26 -7.15 -10.36
CA PRO A 148 11.53 -7.78 -10.67
C PRO A 148 12.06 -7.47 -12.08
N PHE A 149 11.35 -6.65 -12.87
CA PHE A 149 11.79 -6.27 -14.21
C PHE A 149 13.14 -5.56 -14.17
N VAL A 150 13.95 -5.87 -15.17
CA VAL A 150 15.20 -5.17 -15.45
C VAL A 150 14.90 -3.97 -16.32
N TYR A 151 15.01 -2.78 -15.77
CA TYR A 151 14.92 -1.53 -16.52
C TYR A 151 16.31 -1.13 -17.00
N ILE A 152 16.57 -1.29 -18.28
CA ILE A 152 17.87 -0.94 -18.89
C ILE A 152 17.87 0.56 -19.16
N HIS A 153 18.80 1.30 -18.55
CA HIS A 153 19.03 2.73 -18.80
C HIS A 153 20.04 2.94 -19.90
N ASP A 154 21.13 2.18 -19.89
CA ASP A 154 22.19 2.18 -20.89
C ASP A 154 22.90 0.81 -20.92
N GLU A 155 23.96 0.67 -21.73
CA GLU A 155 24.74 -0.57 -21.89
C GLU A 155 25.38 -1.07 -20.57
N TYR A 156 25.48 -0.23 -19.53
CA TYR A 156 26.21 -0.51 -18.29
C TYR A 156 25.34 -0.35 -17.04
N THR A 157 24.13 0.20 -17.18
CA THR A 157 23.28 0.56 -16.05
C THR A 157 21.88 0.00 -16.19
N TYR A 158 21.44 -0.70 -15.17
CA TYR A 158 20.06 -1.20 -15.07
C TYR A 158 19.53 -1.08 -13.64
N ASP A 159 18.23 -0.91 -13.52
CA ASP A 159 17.50 -0.97 -12.25
C ASP A 159 16.69 -2.25 -12.19
N LYS A 160 16.59 -2.84 -11.02
CA LYS A 160 15.77 -4.01 -10.74
C LYS A 160 15.16 -3.88 -9.35
N GLY A 161 13.84 -4.12 -9.24
CA GLY A 161 13.16 -4.18 -7.95
C GLY A 161 13.57 -5.43 -7.15
N ASN A 162 13.37 -5.35 -5.84
CA ASN A 162 13.64 -6.44 -4.90
C ASN A 162 12.34 -6.98 -4.34
N THR A 163 12.06 -8.25 -4.56
CA THR A 163 10.86 -8.97 -4.11
C THR A 163 10.96 -9.56 -2.70
N LEU A 164 12.11 -9.39 -2.02
CA LEU A 164 12.40 -9.94 -0.68
C LEU A 164 11.85 -9.05 0.44
#